data_2c798cb8fe6c77114efb966bf7d59266
#
_entry.id   2c798cb8fe6c77114efb966bf7d59266
#
_cell.length_a   1.000
_cell.length_b   1.000
_cell.length_c   1.000
_cell.angle_alpha   90.00
_cell.angle_beta   90.00
_cell.angle_gamma   90.00
#
_symmetry.space_group_name_H-M   'P 1'
#
loop_
_entity.id
_entity.type
_entity.pdbx_description
1 polymer ?
#
loop_
_entity_poly.entity_id
_entity_poly.type
_entity_poly.pdbx_seq_one_letter_code
_entity_poly.pdbx_strand_id
1 'polypeptide(L)'
;MIANAAGLKVLSEEDLSKEVGRDGLSFATSLQVDVGSYVFTPYDAAALRHENITVRGTFLSEFDVFQSSVGGADIGSWSVPESSNASPLQIEYDLVVSADGRSLGTAVTYKDFVPKGSKFEFSTGPSGGVDLGWATKLSIGQLLLSPNGRTDTAGQMEISGIKVEGSETPGSPWVIANLKTQSGKFRLPVGSDGESRLNLGVDWPVGADAATGRLSIDKVAFSNGTNLGSSSIGSMQIQYMNIKFR
;
A
#
# COMPACT_ATOMS: atom_id res chain seq x y z
N MET A 1 17.37 39.13 7.54
CA MET A 1 16.85 38.68 6.24
C MET A 1 15.38 38.33 6.44
N ILE A 2 14.49 39.19 5.94
CA ILE A 2 13.03 39.02 6.07
C ILE A 2 12.62 38.16 4.88
N ALA A 3 12.13 36.94 5.15
CA ALA A 3 11.56 36.09 4.11
C ALA A 3 10.26 36.74 3.61
N ASN A 4 10.25 37.17 2.34
CA ASN A 4 9.05 37.60 1.65
C ASN A 4 8.08 36.40 1.56
N ALA A 5 6.98 36.46 2.27
CA ALA A 5 5.82 35.65 2.04
C ALA A 5 5.25 36.02 0.66
N ALA A 6 5.58 35.27 -0.36
CA ALA A 6 5.02 35.39 -1.69
C ALA A 6 3.50 35.21 -1.60
N GLY A 7 2.76 36.23 -1.98
CA GLY A 7 1.37 36.53 -1.83
C GLY A 7 0.41 35.36 -1.86
N LEU A 8 -0.26 35.12 -0.76
CA LEU A 8 -1.58 34.52 -0.74
C LEU A 8 -2.50 35.44 -1.54
N LYS A 9 -2.91 35.00 -2.74
CA LYS A 9 -3.94 35.68 -3.53
C LYS A 9 -5.26 35.46 -2.79
N VAL A 10 -5.88 36.54 -2.35
CA VAL A 10 -7.23 36.47 -1.82
C VAL A 10 -8.15 36.00 -2.96
N LEU A 11 -8.73 34.82 -2.83
CA LEU A 11 -9.73 34.31 -3.76
C LEU A 11 -10.98 35.17 -3.66
N SER A 12 -11.59 35.52 -4.80
CA SER A 12 -12.86 36.22 -4.82
C SER A 12 -14.00 35.29 -4.34
N GLU A 13 -15.10 35.85 -3.86
CA GLU A 13 -16.29 35.06 -3.51
C GLU A 13 -16.82 34.25 -4.71
N GLU A 14 -16.59 34.74 -5.92
CA GLU A 14 -16.94 34.02 -7.17
C GLU A 14 -16.00 32.82 -7.44
N ASP A 15 -14.72 32.93 -7.09
CA ASP A 15 -13.79 31.82 -7.17
C ASP A 15 -14.08 30.77 -6.07
N LEU A 16 -14.46 31.21 -4.86
CA LEU A 16 -14.89 30.38 -3.76
C LEU A 16 -16.22 29.65 -4.06
N SER A 17 -17.13 30.31 -4.79
CA SER A 17 -18.41 29.67 -5.18
C SER A 17 -18.30 28.67 -6.35
N LYS A 18 -17.21 28.75 -7.12
CA LYS A 18 -16.86 27.76 -8.17
C LYS A 18 -16.11 26.56 -7.63
N GLU A 19 -15.49 26.70 -6.50
CA GLU A 19 -14.99 25.59 -5.69
C GLU A 19 -16.22 24.96 -5.03
N VAL A 20 -16.87 24.06 -5.74
CA VAL A 20 -17.84 23.13 -5.14
C VAL A 20 -17.07 22.43 -4.04
N GLY A 21 -17.43 22.74 -2.77
CA GLY A 21 -16.69 22.29 -1.62
C GLY A 21 -16.53 20.78 -1.65
N ARG A 22 -15.39 20.31 -2.12
CA ARG A 22 -14.87 19.03 -1.73
C ARG A 22 -14.38 19.22 -0.31
N ASP A 23 -15.12 18.73 0.65
CA ASP A 23 -14.71 18.69 2.07
C ASP A 23 -13.49 17.75 2.28
N GLY A 24 -12.61 17.69 1.28
CA GLY A 24 -11.42 16.86 1.26
C GLY A 24 -10.19 17.60 1.74
N LEU A 25 -9.34 16.90 2.47
CA LEU A 25 -8.03 17.38 2.92
C LEU A 25 -6.93 16.71 2.10
N SER A 26 -6.09 17.51 1.45
CA SER A 26 -4.89 17.00 0.78
C SER A 26 -3.68 17.14 1.71
N PHE A 27 -2.95 16.03 1.88
CA PHE A 27 -1.76 15.97 2.70
C PHE A 27 -0.54 15.69 1.83
N ALA A 28 0.42 16.63 1.83
CA ALA A 28 1.76 16.37 1.30
C ALA A 28 2.68 16.02 2.47
N THR A 29 3.09 14.78 2.53
CA THR A 29 3.97 14.30 3.60
C THR A 29 5.34 13.95 3.02
N SER A 30 6.37 14.66 3.46
CA SER A 30 7.75 14.21 3.25
C SER A 30 8.04 13.11 4.26
N LEU A 31 8.26 11.90 3.76
CA LEU A 31 8.48 10.73 4.58
C LEU A 31 9.98 10.44 4.67
N GLN A 32 10.48 10.45 5.88
CA GLN A 32 11.79 9.92 6.23
C GLN A 32 11.62 9.09 7.49
N VAL A 33 11.72 7.78 7.35
CA VAL A 33 11.60 6.81 8.43
C VAL A 33 12.87 5.99 8.47
N ASP A 34 13.48 5.92 9.65
CA ASP A 34 14.65 5.09 9.92
C ASP A 34 14.30 4.19 11.11
N VAL A 35 14.27 2.87 10.89
CA VAL A 35 13.99 1.87 11.91
C VAL A 35 15.18 0.92 12.01
N GLY A 36 15.72 0.72 13.20
CA GLY A 36 16.89 -0.12 13.42
C GLY A 36 16.63 -1.57 13.06
N SER A 37 15.61 -2.18 13.65
CA SER A 37 15.25 -3.57 13.34
C SER A 37 13.81 -3.89 13.70
N TYR A 38 13.25 -4.83 12.95
CA TYR A 38 12.02 -5.54 13.25
C TYR A 38 12.29 -7.04 13.22
N VAL A 39 11.93 -7.77 14.28
CA VAL A 39 12.21 -9.20 14.42
C VAL A 39 10.90 -9.97 14.50
N PHE A 40 10.73 -10.94 13.62
CA PHE A 40 9.68 -11.93 13.69
C PHE A 40 10.31 -13.29 14.03
N THR A 41 9.92 -13.84 15.19
CA THR A 41 10.40 -15.15 15.65
C THR A 41 9.22 -16.12 15.60
N PRO A 42 9.07 -16.90 14.53
CA PRO A 42 8.13 -18.01 14.50
C PRO A 42 8.61 -19.12 15.47
N TYR A 43 7.79 -20.12 15.68
CA TYR A 43 8.10 -21.24 16.58
C TYR A 43 9.49 -21.84 16.29
N ASP A 44 10.27 -22.07 17.37
CA ASP A 44 11.53 -22.80 17.43
C ASP A 44 12.70 -22.31 16.56
N ALA A 45 13.62 -21.59 17.18
CA ALA A 45 15.00 -21.33 16.75
C ALA A 45 15.22 -20.58 15.40
N ALA A 46 14.19 -20.31 14.62
CA ALA A 46 14.30 -19.49 13.41
C ALA A 46 13.89 -18.04 13.70
N ALA A 47 14.60 -17.07 13.17
CA ALA A 47 14.25 -15.66 13.23
C ALA A 47 14.32 -15.04 11.84
N LEU A 48 13.30 -14.24 11.51
CA LEU A 48 13.29 -13.36 10.36
C LEU A 48 13.44 -11.93 10.85
N ARG A 49 14.53 -11.28 10.46
CA ARG A 49 14.82 -9.90 10.85
C ARG A 49 14.85 -9.01 9.63
N HIS A 50 14.23 -7.85 9.79
CA HIS A 50 14.38 -6.72 8.87
C HIS A 50 15.21 -5.68 9.63
N GLU A 51 16.40 -5.40 9.16
CA GLU A 51 17.35 -4.50 9.81
C GLU A 51 17.63 -3.29 8.92
N ASN A 52 18.03 -2.17 9.51
CA ASN A 52 18.41 -0.95 8.80
C ASN A 52 17.31 -0.46 7.83
N ILE A 53 16.06 -0.49 8.29
CA ILE A 53 14.91 -0.11 7.46
C ILE A 53 14.92 1.39 7.27
N THR A 54 14.94 1.85 6.02
CA THR A 54 14.77 3.26 5.66
C THR A 54 13.66 3.41 4.63
N VAL A 55 12.82 4.43 4.80
CA VAL A 55 11.80 4.81 3.83
C VAL A 55 11.95 6.31 3.56
N ARG A 56 12.09 6.70 2.31
CA ARG A 56 12.28 8.10 1.90
C ARG A 56 11.46 8.42 0.67
N GLY A 57 10.91 9.63 0.64
CA GLY A 57 10.17 10.16 -0.49
C GLY A 57 9.09 11.12 -0.09
N THR A 58 8.31 11.59 -1.04
CA THR A 58 7.17 12.45 -0.79
C THR A 58 5.89 11.71 -1.11
N PHE A 59 5.00 11.70 -0.18
CA PHE A 59 3.71 11.03 -0.29
C PHE A 59 2.61 12.09 -0.31
N LEU A 60 1.81 12.12 -1.36
CA LEU A 60 0.62 12.95 -1.44
C LEU A 60 -0.60 12.05 -1.30
N SER A 61 -1.44 12.36 -0.33
CA SER A 61 -2.70 11.66 -0.12
C SER A 61 -3.84 12.66 0.05
N GLU A 62 -5.03 12.21 -0.26
CA GLU A 62 -6.28 12.95 -0.06
C GLU A 62 -7.15 12.17 0.91
N PHE A 63 -7.74 12.89 1.83
CA PHE A 63 -8.79 12.38 2.70
C PHE A 63 -10.08 13.15 2.43
N ASP A 64 -11.16 12.43 2.21
CA ASP A 64 -12.45 12.98 1.90
C ASP A 64 -13.54 12.31 2.75
N VAL A 65 -14.58 13.06 3.10
CA VAL A 65 -15.77 12.54 3.76
C VAL A 65 -16.97 12.94 2.92
N PHE A 66 -17.73 11.96 2.48
CA PHE A 66 -18.93 12.21 1.68
C PHE A 66 -20.07 11.31 2.13
N GLN A 67 -21.29 11.79 1.92
CA GLN A 67 -22.47 11.01 2.23
C GLN A 67 -22.69 9.91 1.18
N SER A 68 -22.81 8.67 1.64
CA SER A 68 -23.08 7.55 0.76
C SER A 68 -24.47 7.65 0.15
N SER A 69 -24.57 7.41 -1.16
CA SER A 69 -25.86 7.17 -1.83
C SER A 69 -26.51 5.84 -1.41
N VAL A 70 -25.79 4.99 -0.73
CA VAL A 70 -26.25 3.68 -0.22
C VAL A 70 -26.34 3.75 1.30
N GLY A 71 -27.55 3.75 1.84
CA GLY A 71 -27.79 3.69 3.28
C GLY A 71 -27.63 5.01 4.07
N GLY A 72 -27.21 6.11 3.45
CA GLY A 72 -27.10 7.43 4.09
C GLY A 72 -25.99 7.58 5.13
N ALA A 73 -25.10 6.59 5.26
CA ALA A 73 -23.96 6.68 6.16
C ALA A 73 -22.83 7.52 5.55
N ASP A 74 -22.10 8.25 6.39
CA ASP A 74 -20.90 8.96 5.97
C ASP A 74 -19.79 7.97 5.61
N ILE A 75 -19.11 8.24 4.51
CA ILE A 75 -17.97 7.47 4.03
C ILE A 75 -16.72 8.33 4.18
N GLY A 76 -15.75 7.84 4.94
CA GLY A 76 -14.38 8.35 4.91
C GLY A 76 -13.61 7.66 3.79
N SER A 77 -12.90 8.43 2.99
CA SER A 77 -12.06 7.95 1.89
C SER A 77 -10.65 8.50 2.04
N TRP A 78 -9.67 7.63 2.00
CA TRP A 78 -8.26 7.99 1.88
C TRP A 78 -7.73 7.45 0.57
N SER A 79 -7.10 8.30 -0.22
CA SER A 79 -6.61 7.92 -1.55
C SER A 79 -5.25 8.56 -1.84
N VAL A 80 -4.52 7.93 -2.76
CA VAL A 80 -3.35 8.52 -3.41
C VAL A 80 -3.76 8.89 -4.83
N PRO A 81 -3.96 10.18 -5.13
CA PRO A 81 -4.49 10.59 -6.42
C PRO A 81 -3.55 10.25 -7.57
N GLU A 82 -4.11 9.91 -8.73
CA GLU A 82 -3.36 9.66 -9.97
C GLU A 82 -2.55 10.87 -10.41
N SER A 83 -3.08 12.08 -10.18
CA SER A 83 -2.45 13.36 -10.50
C SER A 83 -1.30 13.75 -9.56
N SER A 84 -1.02 12.93 -8.54
CA SER A 84 0.05 13.23 -7.58
C SER A 84 1.40 13.39 -8.27
N ASN A 85 2.02 14.55 -8.09
CA ASN A 85 3.39 14.84 -8.51
C ASN A 85 4.43 14.54 -7.40
N ALA A 86 4.03 13.80 -6.38
CA ALA A 86 4.91 13.39 -5.31
C ALA A 86 6.07 12.54 -5.83
N SER A 87 7.24 12.69 -5.23
CA SER A 87 8.39 11.85 -5.57
C SER A 87 8.12 10.41 -5.14
N PRO A 88 8.52 9.42 -5.96
CA PRO A 88 8.42 8.02 -5.60
C PRO A 88 9.11 7.71 -4.28
N LEU A 89 8.59 6.73 -3.56
CA LEU A 89 9.22 6.25 -2.34
C LEU A 89 10.40 5.32 -2.69
N GLN A 90 11.46 5.46 -1.92
CA GLN A 90 12.55 4.50 -1.85
C GLN A 90 12.51 3.79 -0.51
N ILE A 91 12.54 2.46 -0.54
CA ILE A 91 12.49 1.62 0.66
C ILE A 91 13.70 0.71 0.64
N GLU A 92 14.46 0.70 1.72
CA GLU A 92 15.65 -0.13 1.88
C GLU A 92 15.60 -0.86 3.21
N TYR A 93 16.03 -2.11 3.23
CA TYR A 93 16.26 -2.87 4.46
C TYR A 93 17.17 -4.07 4.20
N ASP A 94 17.73 -4.62 5.27
CA ASP A 94 18.47 -5.87 5.24
C ASP A 94 17.55 -6.97 5.77
N LEU A 95 17.30 -7.97 4.93
CA LEU A 95 16.54 -9.16 5.29
C LEU A 95 17.51 -10.22 5.79
N VAL A 96 17.39 -10.63 7.03
CA VAL A 96 18.23 -11.67 7.64
C VAL A 96 17.37 -12.82 8.14
N VAL A 97 17.63 -13.99 7.62
CA VAL A 97 17.02 -15.25 8.06
C VAL A 97 18.06 -16.02 8.88
N SER A 98 17.73 -16.38 10.10
CA SER A 98 18.59 -17.15 10.98
C SER A 98 17.89 -18.44 11.40
N ALA A 99 18.59 -19.57 11.29
CA ALA A 99 18.14 -20.87 11.77
C ALA A 99 19.34 -21.73 12.13
N ASP A 100 19.27 -22.52 13.21
CA ASP A 100 20.29 -23.48 13.64
C ASP A 100 21.72 -22.88 13.73
N GLY A 101 21.81 -21.66 14.25
CA GLY A 101 23.09 -20.97 14.39
C GLY A 101 23.71 -20.46 13.10
N ARG A 102 23.00 -20.55 11.97
CA ARG A 102 23.39 -19.98 10.67
C ARG A 102 22.52 -18.78 10.35
N SER A 103 23.08 -17.81 9.64
CA SER A 103 22.36 -16.65 9.15
C SER A 103 22.65 -16.44 7.67
N LEU A 104 21.60 -16.10 6.93
CA LEU A 104 21.66 -15.67 5.53
C LEU A 104 21.05 -14.29 5.46
N GLY A 105 21.76 -13.34 4.87
CA GLY A 105 21.30 -11.97 4.70
C GLY A 105 21.25 -11.57 3.24
N THR A 106 20.35 -10.67 2.90
CA THR A 106 20.31 -9.98 1.62
C THR A 106 19.83 -8.54 1.82
N ALA A 107 20.49 -7.59 1.18
CA ALA A 107 19.99 -6.23 1.16
C ALA A 107 18.88 -6.12 0.11
N VAL A 108 17.78 -5.48 0.50
CA VAL A 108 16.60 -5.27 -0.33
C VAL A 108 16.42 -3.77 -0.55
N THR A 109 16.26 -3.38 -1.80
CA THR A 109 16.01 -1.98 -2.18
C THR A 109 14.85 -1.91 -3.15
N TYR A 110 13.79 -1.17 -2.80
CA TYR A 110 12.72 -0.77 -3.70
C TYR A 110 12.99 0.66 -4.16
N LYS A 111 13.03 0.86 -5.46
CA LYS A 111 13.11 2.19 -6.09
C LYS A 111 11.83 2.49 -6.85
N ASP A 112 11.44 3.74 -6.82
CA ASP A 112 10.27 4.24 -7.52
C ASP A 112 8.99 3.47 -7.14
N PHE A 113 8.79 3.31 -5.82
CA PHE A 113 7.57 2.76 -5.27
C PHE A 113 6.47 3.83 -5.34
N VAL A 114 5.42 3.57 -6.12
CA VAL A 114 4.34 4.52 -6.41
C VAL A 114 2.98 3.85 -6.20
N PRO A 115 2.22 4.22 -5.16
CA PRO A 115 0.89 3.68 -4.88
C PRO A 115 -0.25 4.51 -5.50
N LYS A 116 0.00 5.28 -6.56
CA LYS A 116 -0.99 6.16 -7.21
C LYS A 116 -2.22 5.39 -7.68
N GLY A 117 -3.40 5.92 -7.38
CA GLY A 117 -4.69 5.30 -7.68
C GLY A 117 -5.15 4.30 -6.63
N SER A 118 -4.37 4.07 -5.57
CA SER A 118 -4.81 3.27 -4.42
C SER A 118 -5.79 4.05 -3.56
N LYS A 119 -6.78 3.33 -2.98
CA LYS A 119 -7.87 3.93 -2.21
C LYS A 119 -8.30 3.00 -1.09
N PHE A 120 -8.58 3.59 0.07
CA PHE A 120 -9.25 2.97 1.20
C PHE A 120 -10.51 3.76 1.52
N GLU A 121 -11.62 3.08 1.68
CA GLU A 121 -12.89 3.65 2.10
C GLU A 121 -13.36 2.96 3.37
N PHE A 122 -13.99 3.72 4.25
CA PHE A 122 -14.53 3.17 5.49
C PHE A 122 -15.84 3.87 5.85
N SER A 123 -16.77 3.10 6.38
CA SER A 123 -18.06 3.55 6.86
C SER A 123 -18.48 2.76 8.07
N THR A 124 -19.40 3.31 8.88
CA THR A 124 -19.99 2.57 9.98
C THR A 124 -20.81 1.40 9.45
N GLY A 125 -20.48 0.18 9.88
CA GLY A 125 -21.22 -1.00 9.44
C GLY A 125 -22.58 -1.14 10.14
N PRO A 126 -23.62 -1.66 9.48
CA PRO A 126 -24.94 -1.83 10.03
C PRO A 126 -24.98 -2.80 11.23
N SER A 127 -24.02 -3.70 11.35
CA SER A 127 -23.86 -4.66 12.44
C SER A 127 -22.81 -4.25 13.48
N GLY A 128 -22.45 -2.96 13.50
CA GLY A 128 -21.35 -2.44 14.29
C GLY A 128 -19.97 -2.65 13.64
N GLY A 129 -18.95 -1.94 14.14
CA GLY A 129 -17.61 -1.89 13.55
C GLY A 129 -17.55 -0.99 12.32
N VAL A 130 -16.57 -1.22 11.46
CA VAL A 130 -16.31 -0.42 10.27
C VAL A 130 -16.31 -1.33 9.05
N ASP A 131 -17.13 -0.99 8.06
CA ASP A 131 -17.07 -1.58 6.74
C ASP A 131 -15.93 -0.90 5.94
N LEU A 132 -15.18 -1.71 5.18
CA LEU A 132 -13.97 -1.32 4.50
C LEU A 132 -14.10 -1.58 3.00
N GLY A 133 -13.77 -0.57 2.19
CA GLY A 133 -13.44 -0.71 0.79
C GLY A 133 -11.93 -0.58 0.60
N TRP A 134 -11.36 -1.40 -0.27
CA TRP A 134 -9.94 -1.37 -0.56
C TRP A 134 -9.69 -1.64 -2.04
N ALA A 135 -9.12 -0.66 -2.71
CA ALA A 135 -8.63 -0.77 -4.07
C ALA A 135 -7.14 -0.43 -4.09
N THR A 136 -6.34 -1.24 -4.75
CA THR A 136 -4.89 -1.04 -4.82
C THR A 136 -4.39 -0.94 -6.24
N LYS A 137 -3.51 0.02 -6.46
CA LYS A 137 -2.73 0.16 -7.66
C LYS A 137 -1.32 0.55 -7.24
N LEU A 138 -0.36 -0.24 -7.64
CA LEU A 138 1.02 -0.11 -7.19
C LEU A 138 1.96 -0.30 -8.36
N SER A 139 2.96 0.56 -8.47
CA SER A 139 4.11 0.34 -9.33
C SER A 139 5.41 0.45 -8.55
N ILE A 140 6.38 -0.38 -8.92
CA ILE A 140 7.75 -0.34 -8.41
C ILE A 140 8.67 -0.35 -9.62
N GLY A 141 9.48 0.69 -9.75
CA GLY A 141 10.43 0.79 -10.87
C GLY A 141 11.46 -0.33 -10.82
N GLN A 142 12.08 -0.52 -9.66
CA GLN A 142 13.07 -1.58 -9.43
C GLN A 142 12.96 -2.17 -8.03
N LEU A 143 13.10 -3.48 -7.94
CA LEU A 143 13.40 -4.23 -6.72
C LEU A 143 14.77 -4.88 -6.90
N LEU A 144 15.73 -4.52 -6.05
CA LEU A 144 17.06 -5.08 -6.03
C LEU A 144 17.22 -6.00 -4.83
N LEU A 145 17.72 -7.21 -5.06
CA LEU A 145 18.11 -8.17 -4.04
C LEU A 145 19.62 -8.37 -4.14
N SER A 146 20.36 -7.92 -3.13
CA SER A 146 21.83 -7.89 -3.13
C SER A 146 22.36 -8.78 -2.00
N PRO A 147 22.75 -10.02 -2.30
CA PRO A 147 23.18 -10.99 -1.29
C PRO A 147 24.47 -10.60 -0.57
N ASN A 148 25.30 -9.77 -1.20
CA ASN A 148 26.57 -9.29 -0.64
C ASN A 148 26.50 -7.85 -0.10
N GLY A 149 25.28 -7.35 0.16
CA GLY A 149 25.05 -5.96 0.58
C GLY A 149 24.87 -4.99 -0.58
N ARG A 150 24.42 -3.76 -0.28
CA ARG A 150 23.99 -2.75 -1.30
C ARG A 150 25.13 -2.26 -2.18
N THR A 151 26.36 -2.28 -1.70
CA THR A 151 27.54 -1.76 -2.41
C THR A 151 28.21 -2.80 -3.32
N ASP A 152 27.93 -4.09 -3.11
CA ASP A 152 28.44 -5.17 -3.94
C ASP A 152 27.33 -5.71 -4.85
N THR A 153 27.48 -5.52 -6.14
CA THR A 153 26.50 -5.96 -7.14
C THR A 153 26.70 -7.42 -7.56
N ALA A 154 27.73 -8.12 -7.07
CA ALA A 154 27.94 -9.52 -7.40
C ALA A 154 26.76 -10.39 -6.94
N GLY A 155 26.16 -11.13 -7.86
CA GLY A 155 24.99 -11.94 -7.58
C GLY A 155 23.69 -11.16 -7.35
N GLN A 156 23.69 -9.85 -7.56
CA GLN A 156 22.47 -9.03 -7.45
C GLN A 156 21.42 -9.49 -8.46
N MET A 157 20.19 -9.59 -7.99
CA MET A 157 19.01 -9.76 -8.83
C MET A 157 18.22 -8.45 -8.88
N GLU A 158 17.88 -8.05 -10.09
CA GLU A 158 17.01 -6.93 -10.40
C GLU A 158 15.68 -7.43 -10.93
N ILE A 159 14.59 -6.98 -10.32
CA ILE A 159 13.23 -7.14 -10.83
C ILE A 159 12.72 -5.74 -11.15
N SER A 160 12.37 -5.46 -12.40
CA SER A 160 11.97 -4.12 -12.82
C SER A 160 10.57 -4.10 -13.46
N GLY A 161 9.92 -2.92 -13.37
CA GLY A 161 8.60 -2.70 -13.92
C GLY A 161 7.52 -3.53 -13.25
N ILE A 162 7.58 -3.68 -11.93
CA ILE A 162 6.57 -4.40 -11.15
C ILE A 162 5.30 -3.55 -11.07
N LYS A 163 4.15 -4.14 -11.44
CA LYS A 163 2.84 -3.48 -11.35
C LYS A 163 1.82 -4.43 -10.72
N VAL A 164 1.04 -3.89 -9.80
CA VAL A 164 -0.16 -4.52 -9.23
C VAL A 164 -1.34 -3.65 -9.58
N GLU A 165 -2.29 -4.17 -10.32
CA GLU A 165 -3.43 -3.43 -10.85
C GLU A 165 -4.63 -4.34 -11.12
N GLY A 166 -5.75 -3.79 -11.57
CA GLY A 166 -6.89 -4.57 -12.06
C GLY A 166 -6.54 -5.33 -13.34
N SER A 167 -7.02 -6.56 -13.46
CA SER A 167 -6.71 -7.41 -14.62
C SER A 167 -7.57 -7.11 -15.83
N GLU A 168 -8.79 -6.62 -15.64
CA GLU A 168 -9.75 -6.38 -16.73
C GLU A 168 -9.45 -5.11 -17.51
N THR A 169 -9.01 -4.07 -16.80
CA THR A 169 -8.68 -2.78 -17.39
C THR A 169 -7.27 -2.39 -16.95
N PRO A 170 -6.28 -2.47 -17.82
CA PRO A 170 -4.92 -2.05 -17.50
C PRO A 170 -4.89 -0.61 -16.99
N GLY A 171 -4.18 -0.39 -15.90
CA GLY A 171 -4.09 0.92 -15.26
C GLY A 171 -5.23 1.24 -14.27
N SER A 172 -6.27 0.40 -14.15
CA SER A 172 -7.28 0.52 -13.10
C SER A 172 -6.79 -0.12 -11.78
N PRO A 173 -7.27 0.35 -10.62
CA PRO A 173 -6.99 -0.32 -9.36
C PRO A 173 -7.62 -1.71 -9.28
N TRP A 174 -6.95 -2.64 -8.61
CA TRP A 174 -7.52 -3.92 -8.23
C TRP A 174 -8.38 -3.73 -6.98
N VAL A 175 -9.68 -4.01 -7.09
CA VAL A 175 -10.63 -3.94 -5.97
C VAL A 175 -10.52 -5.22 -5.14
N ILE A 176 -9.94 -5.10 -3.95
CA ILE A 176 -9.77 -6.20 -3.00
C ILE A 176 -10.98 -6.31 -2.08
N ALA A 177 -11.52 -5.18 -1.63
CA ALA A 177 -12.74 -5.12 -0.85
C ALA A 177 -13.62 -3.99 -1.37
N ASN A 178 -14.93 -4.21 -1.39
CA ASN A 178 -15.90 -3.25 -1.90
C ASN A 178 -16.87 -2.84 -0.79
N LEU A 179 -16.95 -1.53 -0.53
CA LEU A 179 -17.81 -0.98 0.50
C LEU A 179 -19.31 -1.20 0.21
N LYS A 180 -19.71 -1.17 -1.08
CA LYS A 180 -21.11 -1.41 -1.49
C LYS A 180 -21.57 -2.83 -1.17
N THR A 181 -20.68 -3.81 -1.30
CA THR A 181 -20.95 -5.22 -1.00
C THR A 181 -20.57 -5.60 0.41
N GLN A 182 -19.99 -4.65 1.18
CA GLN A 182 -19.53 -4.86 2.55
C GLN A 182 -18.58 -6.07 2.66
N SER A 183 -17.76 -6.29 1.65
CA SER A 183 -16.83 -7.41 1.59
C SER A 183 -15.61 -7.26 2.49
N GLY A 184 -15.28 -6.04 2.94
CA GLY A 184 -14.23 -5.77 3.92
C GLY A 184 -14.82 -5.29 5.25
N LYS A 185 -14.29 -5.81 6.36
CA LYS A 185 -14.81 -5.51 7.70
C LYS A 185 -13.71 -5.38 8.73
N PHE A 186 -13.82 -4.33 9.55
CA PHE A 186 -12.98 -4.09 10.70
C PHE A 186 -13.84 -4.19 11.96
N ARG A 187 -13.57 -5.14 12.83
CA ARG A 187 -14.41 -5.49 13.97
C ARG A 187 -13.57 -5.63 15.25
N LEU A 188 -14.24 -5.48 16.39
CA LEU A 188 -13.70 -5.78 17.72
C LEU A 188 -14.55 -6.90 18.37
N PRO A 189 -14.49 -8.13 17.84
CA PRO A 189 -15.21 -9.23 18.45
C PRO A 189 -14.62 -9.57 19.82
N VAL A 190 -15.51 -9.90 20.76
CA VAL A 190 -15.12 -10.45 22.05
C VAL A 190 -14.82 -11.93 21.87
N GLY A 191 -13.64 -12.36 22.25
CA GLY A 191 -13.25 -13.77 22.24
C GLY A 191 -13.97 -14.59 23.31
N SER A 192 -13.88 -15.90 23.25
CA SER A 192 -14.43 -16.82 24.28
C SER A 192 -13.78 -16.64 25.66
N ASP A 193 -12.65 -15.98 25.72
CA ASP A 193 -11.91 -15.59 26.94
C ASP A 193 -12.35 -14.23 27.51
N GLY A 194 -13.35 -13.58 26.89
CA GLY A 194 -13.83 -12.25 27.28
C GLY A 194 -12.99 -11.08 26.76
N GLU A 195 -11.88 -11.33 26.07
CA GLU A 195 -11.02 -10.29 25.55
C GLU A 195 -11.49 -9.81 24.18
N SER A 196 -11.49 -8.48 23.99
CA SER A 196 -11.76 -7.88 22.67
C SER A 196 -10.50 -7.91 21.81
N ARG A 197 -10.63 -8.41 20.59
CA ARG A 197 -9.51 -8.48 19.64
C ARG A 197 -9.86 -7.79 18.35
N LEU A 198 -8.91 -7.01 17.84
CA LEU A 198 -9.06 -6.39 16.54
C LEU A 198 -9.06 -7.46 15.45
N ASN A 199 -10.05 -7.41 14.57
CA ASN A 199 -10.19 -8.32 13.45
C ASN A 199 -10.38 -7.54 12.16
N LEU A 200 -9.53 -7.82 11.17
CA LEU A 200 -9.69 -7.39 9.78
C LEU A 200 -10.12 -8.60 8.95
N GLY A 201 -11.32 -8.56 8.42
CA GLY A 201 -11.85 -9.57 7.51
C GLY A 201 -12.04 -8.99 6.12
N VAL A 202 -11.71 -9.76 5.08
CA VAL A 202 -12.01 -9.46 3.69
C VAL A 202 -12.59 -10.70 3.05
N ASP A 203 -13.80 -10.56 2.50
CA ASP A 203 -14.43 -11.56 1.64
C ASP A 203 -14.37 -11.07 0.19
N TRP A 204 -14.31 -11.97 -0.76
CA TRP A 204 -14.28 -11.60 -2.17
C TRP A 204 -15.50 -10.75 -2.55
N PRO A 205 -15.31 -9.57 -3.16
CA PRO A 205 -16.42 -8.76 -3.64
C PRO A 205 -17.24 -9.53 -4.69
N VAL A 206 -18.56 -9.45 -4.61
CA VAL A 206 -19.47 -10.12 -5.55
C VAL A 206 -20.20 -9.10 -6.43
N GLY A 207 -20.66 -9.55 -7.59
CA GLY A 207 -21.41 -8.73 -8.53
C GLY A 207 -20.53 -7.97 -9.52
N ALA A 208 -21.06 -6.88 -10.07
CA ALA A 208 -20.39 -6.08 -11.11
C ALA A 208 -19.08 -5.40 -10.63
N ASP A 209 -18.93 -5.25 -9.34
CA ASP A 209 -17.75 -4.61 -8.74
C ASP A 209 -16.62 -5.62 -8.39
N ALA A 210 -16.86 -6.91 -8.65
CA ALA A 210 -15.85 -7.95 -8.42
C ALA A 210 -14.81 -7.92 -9.54
N ALA A 211 -13.63 -7.41 -9.26
CA ALA A 211 -12.54 -7.31 -10.22
C ALA A 211 -11.35 -8.17 -9.79
N THR A 212 -10.78 -8.90 -10.74
CA THR A 212 -9.55 -9.65 -10.49
C THR A 212 -8.33 -8.74 -10.55
N GLY A 213 -7.28 -9.10 -9.80
CA GLY A 213 -6.00 -8.43 -9.82
C GLY A 213 -5.02 -9.06 -10.80
N ARG A 214 -4.04 -8.28 -11.18
CA ARG A 214 -2.92 -8.68 -12.01
C ARG A 214 -1.61 -8.20 -11.38
N LEU A 215 -0.61 -9.07 -11.37
CA LEU A 215 0.78 -8.72 -11.12
C LEU A 215 1.55 -8.87 -12.44
N SER A 216 2.27 -7.85 -12.85
CA SER A 216 3.18 -7.93 -14.00
C SER A 216 4.57 -7.46 -13.62
N ILE A 217 5.56 -8.03 -14.27
CA ILE A 217 7.00 -7.76 -14.13
C ILE A 217 7.55 -7.62 -15.54
N ASP A 218 8.20 -6.50 -15.83
CA ASP A 218 8.73 -6.26 -17.17
C ASP A 218 10.05 -7.02 -17.40
N LYS A 219 10.86 -7.19 -16.35
CA LYS A 219 12.16 -7.85 -16.46
C LYS A 219 12.63 -8.45 -15.13
N VAL A 220 13.23 -9.62 -15.20
CA VAL A 220 14.06 -10.19 -14.12
C VAL A 220 15.45 -10.44 -14.67
N ALA A 221 16.48 -9.83 -14.07
CA ALA A 221 17.86 -9.92 -14.53
C ALA A 221 18.83 -10.10 -13.35
N PHE A 222 19.99 -10.68 -13.65
CA PHE A 222 21.09 -10.82 -12.70
C PHE A 222 22.29 -9.99 -13.15
N SER A 223 23.12 -9.58 -12.21
CA SER A 223 24.31 -8.76 -12.48
C SER A 223 25.33 -9.43 -13.40
N ASN A 224 25.29 -10.75 -13.56
CA ASN A 224 26.13 -11.49 -14.51
C ASN A 224 25.65 -11.39 -15.97
N GLY A 225 24.61 -10.62 -16.27
CA GLY A 225 24.03 -10.44 -17.60
C GLY A 225 22.89 -11.43 -17.94
N THR A 226 22.59 -12.40 -17.08
CA THR A 226 21.45 -13.31 -17.30
C THR A 226 20.15 -12.51 -17.19
N ASN A 227 19.27 -12.66 -18.19
CA ASN A 227 17.94 -12.05 -18.23
C ASN A 227 16.89 -13.15 -18.43
N LEU A 228 15.94 -13.24 -17.49
CA LEU A 228 14.85 -14.21 -17.52
C LEU A 228 13.59 -13.68 -18.25
N GLY A 229 13.63 -12.41 -18.69
CA GLY A 229 12.51 -11.78 -19.39
C GLY A 229 11.42 -11.26 -18.45
N SER A 230 10.21 -11.12 -19.01
CA SER A 230 9.01 -10.63 -18.33
C SER A 230 8.16 -11.77 -17.77
N SER A 231 7.33 -11.46 -16.79
CA SER A 231 6.37 -12.39 -16.20
C SER A 231 5.08 -11.68 -15.86
N SER A 232 3.97 -12.41 -15.85
CA SER A 232 2.70 -11.89 -15.35
C SER A 232 1.84 -12.98 -14.73
N ILE A 233 1.14 -12.62 -13.67
CA ILE A 233 0.10 -13.42 -13.02
C ILE A 233 -1.19 -12.61 -13.15
N GLY A 234 -2.19 -13.17 -13.81
CA GLY A 234 -3.51 -12.55 -13.97
C GLY A 234 -4.57 -13.25 -13.14
N SER A 235 -5.73 -12.63 -13.08
CA SER A 235 -6.92 -13.17 -12.40
C SER A 235 -6.68 -13.53 -10.92
N MET A 236 -5.86 -12.73 -10.23
CA MET A 236 -5.64 -12.91 -8.79
C MET A 236 -6.89 -12.52 -8.01
N GLN A 237 -7.20 -13.29 -6.98
CA GLN A 237 -8.33 -13.05 -6.09
C GLN A 237 -7.90 -13.25 -4.63
N ILE A 238 -8.38 -12.37 -3.76
CA ILE A 238 -8.36 -12.61 -2.31
C ILE A 238 -9.78 -13.05 -1.93
N GLN A 239 -10.03 -14.35 -1.97
CA GLN A 239 -11.36 -14.88 -1.68
C GLN A 239 -11.74 -14.77 -0.21
N TYR A 240 -10.74 -14.89 0.65
CA TYR A 240 -10.92 -14.76 2.08
C TYR A 240 -9.62 -14.36 2.76
N MET A 241 -9.68 -13.34 3.60
CA MET A 241 -8.59 -12.93 4.47
C MET A 241 -9.17 -12.63 5.86
N ASN A 242 -8.59 -13.19 6.90
CA ASN A 242 -8.97 -12.89 8.28
C ASN A 242 -7.71 -12.74 9.13
N ILE A 243 -7.47 -11.52 9.59
CA ILE A 243 -6.31 -11.18 10.42
C ILE A 243 -6.83 -10.84 11.81
N LYS A 244 -6.38 -11.58 12.81
CA LYS A 244 -6.68 -11.32 14.23
C LYS A 244 -5.43 -10.76 14.90
N PHE A 245 -5.57 -9.59 15.48
CA PHE A 245 -4.52 -8.97 16.27
C PHE A 245 -4.68 -9.43 17.73
N ARG A 246 -3.59 -9.84 18.34
CA ARG A 246 -3.53 -10.29 19.74
C ARG A 246 -2.85 -9.24 20.60
#